data_0f7a600d8e091976af38e94d9389c9ad
#
_entry.id   0f7a600d8e091976af38e94d9389c9ad
#
_cell.length_a   1.000
_cell.length_b   1.000
_cell.length_c   1.000
_cell.angle_alpha   90.00
_cell.angle_beta   90.00
_cell.angle_gamma   90.00
#
_symmetry.space_group_name_H-M   'P 1'
#
loop_
_entity.id
_entity.type
_entity.pdbx_description
1 polymer ?
#
loop_
_entity_poly.entity_id
_entity_poly.type
_entity_poly.pdbx_seq_one_letter_code
_entity_poly.pdbx_strand_id
1 'polypeptide(L)'
;LDSLAMQVGSFRVSVYGVIKAILSLAVLLWVASFSSRLFEQRIKKVHRLTPSVQVLMSKLLKLVLLSVAVLFALSTIGVDLTALAVFGGAVGVGIGLGLQRIVANLISGVILLLDRSIKPGDVIAIGETFGWIQSLGARYTAVRTRDGTEFLIPNEDLITTQVENWSHSDVKLRLKIPVGISYNCDPHFAIKLCNEAAGKCARVQDNP
;
A
#
# COMPACT_ATOMS: atom_id res chain seq x y z
N LEU A 1 -23.75 37.43 32.02
CA LEU A 1 -22.96 36.22 32.36
C LEU A 1 -21.46 36.41 32.09
N ASP A 2 -21.06 37.39 31.29
CA ASP A 2 -19.66 37.76 31.05
C ASP A 2 -19.00 38.54 32.20
N SER A 3 -19.78 38.93 33.19
CA SER A 3 -19.31 39.75 34.33
C SER A 3 -18.57 38.94 35.43
N LEU A 4 -18.52 37.62 35.33
CA LEU A 4 -17.80 36.74 36.27
C LEU A 4 -16.54 36.15 35.63
N ALA A 5 -15.75 36.94 34.90
CA ALA A 5 -14.49 36.54 34.35
C ALA A 5 -13.38 36.76 35.40
N MET A 6 -12.76 35.69 35.90
CA MET A 6 -11.51 35.77 36.67
C MET A 6 -10.32 35.83 35.71
N GLN A 7 -9.47 36.85 35.86
CA GLN A 7 -8.17 36.92 35.19
C GLN A 7 -7.15 36.12 36.00
N VAL A 8 -6.67 35.02 35.44
CA VAL A 8 -5.53 34.29 36.01
C VAL A 8 -4.38 34.44 35.00
N GLY A 9 -3.50 35.38 35.24
CA GLY A 9 -2.39 35.74 34.34
C GLY A 9 -2.87 36.34 33.01
N SER A 10 -2.39 35.82 31.88
CA SER A 10 -2.78 36.24 30.53
C SER A 10 -4.10 35.61 30.03
N PHE A 11 -4.73 34.74 30.81
CA PHE A 11 -5.95 34.04 30.43
C PHE A 11 -7.20 34.67 31.07
N ARG A 12 -8.14 35.11 30.22
CA ARG A 12 -9.52 35.44 30.62
C ARG A 12 -10.37 34.17 30.59
N VAL A 13 -10.54 33.55 31.75
CA VAL A 13 -11.46 32.40 31.86
C VAL A 13 -12.84 32.93 32.28
N SER A 14 -13.75 32.96 31.32
CA SER A 14 -15.16 33.24 31.58
C SER A 14 -15.87 31.97 32.01
N VAL A 15 -16.73 32.03 33.03
CA VAL A 15 -17.61 30.91 33.44
C VAL A 15 -18.41 30.37 32.26
N TYR A 16 -18.83 31.25 31.36
CA TYR A 16 -19.52 30.87 30.12
C TYR A 16 -18.61 30.04 29.20
N GLY A 17 -17.31 30.43 29.08
CA GLY A 17 -16.33 29.68 28.28
C GLY A 17 -16.11 28.25 28.81
N VAL A 18 -16.01 28.11 30.14
CA VAL A 18 -15.86 26.79 30.77
C VAL A 18 -17.08 25.90 30.55
N ILE A 19 -18.28 26.42 30.75
CA ILE A 19 -19.52 25.66 30.50
C ILE A 19 -19.62 25.26 29.04
N LYS A 20 -19.34 26.15 28.10
CA LYS A 20 -19.32 25.87 26.68
C LYS A 20 -18.29 24.79 26.34
N ALA A 21 -17.10 24.84 26.93
CA ALA A 21 -16.06 23.83 26.71
C ALA A 21 -16.46 22.45 27.25
N ILE A 22 -17.05 22.41 28.46
CA ILE A 22 -17.54 21.16 29.06
C ILE A 22 -18.64 20.55 28.18
N LEU A 23 -19.59 21.36 27.73
CA LEU A 23 -20.66 20.89 26.84
C LEU A 23 -20.12 20.42 25.48
N SER A 24 -19.18 21.18 24.86
CA SER A 24 -18.56 20.78 23.61
C SER A 24 -17.75 19.51 23.75
N LEU A 25 -17.00 19.36 24.84
CA LEU A 25 -16.25 18.14 25.13
C LEU A 25 -17.20 16.93 25.32
N ALA A 26 -18.29 17.11 26.08
CA ALA A 26 -19.27 16.05 26.29
C ALA A 26 -19.92 15.60 24.97
N VAL A 27 -20.30 16.56 24.11
CA VAL A 27 -20.86 16.27 22.79
C VAL A 27 -19.83 15.56 21.91
N LEU A 28 -18.58 16.03 21.87
CA LEU A 28 -17.53 15.41 21.06
C LEU A 28 -17.16 14.01 21.55
N LEU A 29 -17.09 13.78 22.86
CA LEU A 29 -16.88 12.45 23.43
C LEU A 29 -18.05 11.51 23.11
N TRP A 30 -19.28 12.03 23.15
CA TRP A 30 -20.45 11.26 22.75
C TRP A 30 -20.41 10.89 21.26
N VAL A 31 -20.12 11.85 20.38
CA VAL A 31 -19.94 11.62 18.94
C VAL A 31 -18.79 10.65 18.67
N ALA A 32 -17.64 10.81 19.33
CA ALA A 32 -16.50 9.91 19.21
C ALA A 32 -16.86 8.47 19.63
N SER A 33 -17.58 8.34 20.77
CA SER A 33 -18.03 7.04 21.26
C SER A 33 -19.06 6.39 20.33
N PHE A 34 -19.98 7.18 19.79
CA PHE A 34 -21.00 6.73 18.85
C PHE A 34 -20.35 6.29 17.52
N SER A 35 -19.46 7.11 16.95
CA SER A 35 -18.71 6.81 15.74
C SER A 35 -17.84 5.55 15.90
N SER A 36 -17.17 5.41 17.05
CA SER A 36 -16.38 4.22 17.35
C SER A 36 -17.23 2.96 17.40
N ARG A 37 -18.42 3.00 18.02
CA ARG A 37 -19.35 1.86 18.05
C ARG A 37 -19.88 1.49 16.67
N LEU A 38 -20.25 2.48 15.86
CA LEU A 38 -20.68 2.23 14.48
C LEU A 38 -19.56 1.58 13.67
N PHE A 39 -18.35 2.07 13.81
CA PHE A 39 -17.17 1.53 13.13
C PHE A 39 -16.88 0.10 13.55
N GLU A 40 -16.91 -0.19 14.85
CA GLU A 40 -16.74 -1.56 15.38
C GLU A 40 -17.78 -2.52 14.82
N GLN A 41 -19.06 -2.10 14.76
CA GLN A 41 -20.14 -2.93 14.21
C GLN A 41 -19.95 -3.20 12.71
N ARG A 42 -19.41 -2.24 11.95
CA ARG A 42 -19.11 -2.40 10.53
C ARG A 42 -17.90 -3.30 10.31
N ILE A 43 -16.82 -3.10 11.09
CA ILE A 43 -15.59 -3.92 10.98
C ILE A 43 -15.85 -5.38 11.38
N LYS A 44 -16.65 -5.65 12.42
CA LYS A 44 -17.00 -7.02 12.84
C LYS A 44 -17.75 -7.80 11.75
N LYS A 45 -18.39 -7.13 10.80
CA LYS A 45 -19.04 -7.75 9.65
C LYS A 45 -18.08 -8.14 8.53
N VAL A 46 -16.85 -7.64 8.55
CA VAL A 46 -15.84 -7.94 7.54
C VAL A 46 -15.10 -9.23 7.95
N HIS A 47 -15.56 -10.36 7.49
CA HIS A 47 -15.02 -11.71 7.82
C HIS A 47 -13.55 -11.93 7.41
N ARG A 48 -12.95 -11.04 6.62
CA ARG A 48 -11.55 -11.16 6.16
C ARG A 48 -10.52 -10.57 7.12
N LEU A 49 -10.93 -9.84 8.15
CA LEU A 49 -10.00 -9.21 9.11
C LEU A 49 -9.84 -10.07 10.34
N THR A 50 -8.59 -10.30 10.75
CA THR A 50 -8.31 -10.99 12.00
C THR A 50 -8.80 -10.18 13.20
N PRO A 51 -9.25 -10.82 14.30
CA PRO A 51 -9.72 -10.12 15.50
C PRO A 51 -8.72 -9.11 16.04
N SER A 52 -7.43 -9.41 15.96
CA SER A 52 -6.34 -8.51 16.40
C SER A 52 -6.29 -7.22 15.60
N VAL A 53 -6.47 -7.29 14.27
CA VAL A 53 -6.50 -6.09 13.39
C VAL A 53 -7.75 -5.26 13.67
N GLN A 54 -8.90 -5.89 13.90
CA GLN A 54 -10.14 -5.18 14.25
C GLN A 54 -9.97 -4.38 15.54
N VAL A 55 -9.38 -4.99 16.58
CA VAL A 55 -9.12 -4.33 17.87
C VAL A 55 -8.12 -3.18 17.70
N LEU A 56 -7.04 -3.38 16.93
CA LEU A 56 -6.04 -2.34 16.68
C LEU A 56 -6.67 -1.13 15.99
N MET A 57 -7.42 -1.36 14.91
CA MET A 57 -8.10 -0.29 14.15
C MET A 57 -9.08 0.49 15.03
N SER A 58 -9.87 -0.20 15.84
CA SER A 58 -10.81 0.44 16.75
C SER A 58 -10.10 1.28 17.82
N LYS A 59 -8.99 0.79 18.37
CA LYS A 59 -8.18 1.54 19.35
C LYS A 59 -7.54 2.77 18.73
N LEU A 60 -6.95 2.66 17.53
CA LEU A 60 -6.35 3.78 16.81
C LEU A 60 -7.40 4.85 16.48
N LEU A 61 -8.55 4.45 15.96
CA LEU A 61 -9.64 5.39 15.68
C LEU A 61 -10.09 6.13 16.95
N LYS A 62 -10.28 5.39 18.05
CA LYS A 62 -10.67 5.98 19.33
C LYS A 62 -9.63 6.97 19.84
N LEU A 63 -8.34 6.64 19.72
CA LEU A 63 -7.23 7.53 20.10
C LEU A 63 -7.27 8.82 19.30
N VAL A 64 -7.40 8.74 17.98
CA VAL A 64 -7.47 9.91 17.09
C VAL A 64 -8.68 10.79 17.42
N LEU A 65 -9.88 10.18 17.55
CA LEU A 65 -11.10 10.92 17.89
C LEU A 65 -11.01 11.59 19.25
N LEU A 66 -10.43 10.92 20.24
CA LEU A 66 -10.21 11.50 21.57
C LEU A 66 -9.23 12.68 21.51
N SER A 67 -8.12 12.55 20.79
CA SER A 67 -7.14 13.64 20.62
C SER A 67 -7.78 14.86 19.97
N VAL A 68 -8.55 14.68 18.90
CA VAL A 68 -9.28 15.76 18.22
C VAL A 68 -10.29 16.42 19.16
N ALA A 69 -11.04 15.64 19.94
CA ALA A 69 -12.01 16.16 20.90
C ALA A 69 -11.36 17.02 21.99
N VAL A 70 -10.22 16.58 22.53
CA VAL A 70 -9.45 17.31 23.54
C VAL A 70 -8.90 18.63 22.96
N LEU A 71 -8.30 18.58 21.76
CA LEU A 71 -7.77 19.78 21.10
C LEU A 71 -8.86 20.80 20.82
N PHE A 72 -10.02 20.35 20.35
CA PHE A 72 -11.16 21.22 20.09
C PHE A 72 -11.69 21.86 21.39
N ALA A 73 -11.79 21.07 22.47
CA ALA A 73 -12.22 21.59 23.77
C ALA A 73 -11.24 22.66 24.30
N LEU A 74 -9.92 22.45 24.22
CA LEU A 74 -8.89 23.42 24.60
C LEU A 74 -8.99 24.70 23.76
N SER A 75 -9.19 24.58 22.46
CA SER A 75 -9.41 25.75 21.59
C SER A 75 -10.64 26.56 21.98
N THR A 76 -11.72 25.89 22.41
CA THR A 76 -12.97 26.56 22.81
C THR A 76 -12.80 27.42 24.10
N ILE A 77 -11.86 27.03 24.97
CA ILE A 77 -11.51 27.81 26.21
C ILE A 77 -10.60 28.99 25.87
N GLY A 78 -10.06 29.05 24.63
CA GLY A 78 -9.13 30.11 24.22
C GLY A 78 -7.66 29.75 24.47
N VAL A 79 -7.34 28.49 24.74
CA VAL A 79 -5.95 28.02 24.83
C VAL A 79 -5.28 28.16 23.47
N ASP A 80 -4.14 28.82 23.43
CA ASP A 80 -3.34 28.88 22.20
C ASP A 80 -2.70 27.52 21.91
N LEU A 81 -3.15 26.89 20.80
CA LEU A 81 -2.68 25.60 20.36
C LEU A 81 -1.52 25.68 19.36
N THR A 82 -1.00 26.90 19.09
CA THR A 82 0.02 27.09 18.04
C THR A 82 1.26 26.23 18.29
N ALA A 83 1.80 26.25 19.50
CA ALA A 83 2.96 25.43 19.84
C ALA A 83 2.68 23.94 19.71
N LEU A 84 1.48 23.49 20.11
CA LEU A 84 1.06 22.10 20.00
C LEU A 84 0.83 21.69 18.54
N ALA A 85 0.32 22.60 17.71
CA ALA A 85 0.16 22.38 16.27
C ALA A 85 1.50 22.24 15.56
N VAL A 86 2.49 23.08 15.89
CA VAL A 86 3.86 22.98 15.35
C VAL A 86 4.49 21.65 15.75
N PHE A 87 4.42 21.28 17.03
CA PHE A 87 4.95 20.01 17.51
C PHE A 87 4.23 18.82 16.88
N GLY A 88 2.90 18.85 16.84
CA GLY A 88 2.07 17.81 16.20
C GLY A 88 2.36 17.67 14.72
N GLY A 89 2.61 18.78 14.03
CA GLY A 89 3.06 18.81 12.63
C GLY A 89 4.41 18.09 12.44
N ALA A 90 5.39 18.40 13.29
CA ALA A 90 6.71 17.74 13.25
C ALA A 90 6.60 16.21 13.50
N VAL A 91 5.81 15.82 14.50
CA VAL A 91 5.52 14.40 14.78
C VAL A 91 4.79 13.75 13.59
N GLY A 92 3.83 14.44 12.99
CA GLY A 92 3.09 13.97 11.81
C GLY A 92 4.00 13.72 10.62
N VAL A 93 4.94 14.63 10.35
CA VAL A 93 5.97 14.44 9.29
C VAL A 93 6.83 13.21 9.60
N GLY A 94 7.31 13.07 10.86
CA GLY A 94 8.10 11.91 11.26
C GLY A 94 7.37 10.57 11.05
N ILE A 95 6.10 10.50 11.46
CA ILE A 95 5.24 9.33 11.23
C ILE A 95 5.02 9.10 9.73
N GLY A 96 4.77 10.17 8.96
CA GLY A 96 4.57 10.10 7.51
C GLY A 96 5.78 9.51 6.79
N LEU A 97 6.99 9.97 7.11
CA LEU A 97 8.24 9.43 6.58
C LEU A 97 8.45 7.97 6.99
N GLY A 98 8.11 7.60 8.24
CA GLY A 98 8.19 6.22 8.71
C GLY A 98 7.22 5.26 8.01
N LEU A 99 6.06 5.76 7.55
CA LEU A 99 5.04 4.98 6.86
C LEU A 99 5.12 5.07 5.34
N GLN A 100 6.02 5.88 4.79
CA GLN A 100 6.12 6.19 3.36
C GLN A 100 6.10 4.94 2.47
N ARG A 101 6.95 3.95 2.75
CA ARG A 101 7.02 2.70 1.97
C ARG A 101 5.74 1.87 2.05
N ILE A 102 5.07 1.88 3.19
CA ILE A 102 3.80 1.13 3.35
C ILE A 102 2.72 1.75 2.46
N VAL A 103 2.63 3.09 2.47
CA VAL A 103 1.67 3.83 1.65
C VAL A 103 2.01 3.71 0.17
N ALA A 104 3.29 3.84 -0.22
CA ALA A 104 3.74 3.68 -1.59
C ALA A 104 3.35 2.30 -2.14
N ASN A 105 3.63 1.21 -1.41
CA ASN A 105 3.26 -0.14 -1.82
C ASN A 105 1.75 -0.35 -1.95
N LEU A 106 0.95 0.24 -1.07
CA LEU A 106 -0.51 0.17 -1.14
C LEU A 106 -1.04 0.89 -2.38
N ILE A 107 -0.56 2.12 -2.64
CA ILE A 107 -0.93 2.92 -3.82
C ILE A 107 -0.50 2.19 -5.09
N SER A 108 0.73 1.67 -5.14
CA SER A 108 1.24 0.87 -6.25
C SER A 108 0.37 -0.36 -6.52
N GLY A 109 -0.06 -1.06 -5.46
CA GLY A 109 -0.98 -2.19 -5.60
C GLY A 109 -2.33 -1.80 -6.23
N VAL A 110 -2.88 -0.65 -5.84
CA VAL A 110 -4.12 -0.12 -6.45
C VAL A 110 -3.90 0.23 -7.93
N ILE A 111 -2.77 0.88 -8.26
CA ILE A 111 -2.43 1.23 -9.65
C ILE A 111 -2.30 -0.04 -10.50
N LEU A 112 -1.57 -1.05 -10.05
CA LEU A 112 -1.41 -2.31 -10.77
C LEU A 112 -2.75 -3.00 -11.05
N LEU A 113 -3.69 -2.94 -10.11
CA LEU A 113 -5.03 -3.52 -10.28
C LEU A 113 -5.89 -2.72 -11.25
N LEU A 114 -5.75 -1.40 -11.29
CA LEU A 114 -6.51 -0.52 -12.18
C LEU A 114 -5.98 -0.57 -13.62
N ASP A 115 -4.67 -0.42 -13.79
CA ASP A 115 -3.98 -0.39 -15.10
C ASP A 115 -3.98 -1.75 -15.78
N ARG A 116 -4.01 -2.83 -15.01
CA ARG A 116 -3.88 -4.19 -15.50
C ARG A 116 -2.64 -4.40 -16.37
N SER A 117 -1.59 -3.62 -16.15
CA SER A 117 -0.30 -3.76 -16.83
C SER A 117 0.36 -5.10 -16.56
N ILE A 118 0.07 -5.68 -15.41
CA ILE A 118 0.45 -7.03 -14.98
C ILE A 118 -0.78 -7.74 -14.40
N LYS A 119 -0.93 -9.03 -14.73
CA LYS A 119 -2.10 -9.84 -14.33
C LYS A 119 -1.65 -11.17 -13.73
N PRO A 120 -2.43 -11.79 -12.83
CA PRO A 120 -2.20 -13.18 -12.45
C PRO A 120 -2.13 -14.09 -13.68
N GLY A 121 -1.11 -14.92 -13.73
CA GLY A 121 -0.79 -15.79 -14.88
C GLY A 121 0.21 -15.20 -15.86
N ASP A 122 0.50 -13.90 -15.84
CA ASP A 122 1.54 -13.32 -16.69
C ASP A 122 2.92 -13.84 -16.29
N VAL A 123 3.78 -14.01 -17.28
CA VAL A 123 5.19 -14.34 -17.11
C VAL A 123 6.00 -13.07 -17.13
N ILE A 124 6.70 -12.80 -16.03
CA ILE A 124 7.51 -11.59 -15.89
C ILE A 124 8.97 -11.92 -15.55
N ALA A 125 9.85 -10.99 -15.91
CA ALA A 125 11.21 -10.92 -15.39
C ALA A 125 11.42 -9.58 -14.71
N ILE A 126 11.95 -9.60 -13.50
CA ILE A 126 12.36 -8.43 -12.72
C ILE A 126 13.73 -8.69 -12.09
N GLY A 127 14.74 -7.94 -12.50
CA GLY A 127 16.12 -8.25 -12.15
C GLY A 127 16.48 -9.69 -12.54
N GLU A 128 16.90 -10.49 -11.57
CA GLU A 128 17.26 -11.91 -11.78
C GLU A 128 16.07 -12.87 -11.59
N THR A 129 14.91 -12.35 -11.16
CA THR A 129 13.74 -13.19 -10.89
C THR A 129 12.89 -13.35 -12.15
N PHE A 130 12.75 -14.61 -12.60
CA PHE A 130 11.88 -14.99 -13.71
C PHE A 130 10.82 -15.96 -13.23
N GLY A 131 9.55 -15.64 -13.50
CA GLY A 131 8.44 -16.49 -13.07
C GLY A 131 7.09 -15.98 -13.53
N TRP A 132 6.03 -16.65 -13.09
CA TRP A 132 4.66 -16.22 -13.36
C TRP A 132 4.01 -15.63 -12.11
N ILE A 133 3.18 -14.63 -12.33
CA ILE A 133 2.43 -13.97 -11.26
C ILE A 133 1.36 -14.94 -10.73
N GLN A 134 1.48 -15.29 -9.47
CA GLN A 134 0.51 -16.14 -8.77
C GLN A 134 -0.69 -15.33 -8.28
N SER A 135 -0.41 -14.17 -7.65
CA SER A 135 -1.43 -13.29 -7.10
C SER A 135 -0.92 -11.86 -6.94
N LEU A 136 -1.84 -10.91 -7.04
CA LEU A 136 -1.62 -9.50 -6.74
C LEU A 136 -2.24 -9.20 -5.37
N GLY A 137 -1.39 -8.88 -4.39
CA GLY A 137 -1.80 -8.46 -3.05
C GLY A 137 -1.83 -6.95 -2.88
N ALA A 138 -2.29 -6.47 -1.72
CA ALA A 138 -2.39 -5.04 -1.43
C ALA A 138 -1.01 -4.36 -1.34
N ARG A 139 0.05 -5.06 -0.91
CA ARG A 139 1.40 -4.49 -0.72
C ARG A 139 2.50 -5.22 -1.47
N TYR A 140 2.26 -6.44 -1.90
CA TYR A 140 3.21 -7.26 -2.64
C TYR A 140 2.48 -8.12 -3.67
N THR A 141 3.22 -8.48 -4.69
CA THR A 141 2.82 -9.44 -5.73
C THR A 141 3.62 -10.72 -5.54
N ALA A 142 2.93 -11.86 -5.57
CA ALA A 142 3.56 -13.17 -5.47
C ALA A 142 3.93 -13.67 -6.87
N VAL A 143 5.22 -13.94 -7.08
CA VAL A 143 5.78 -14.47 -8.33
C VAL A 143 6.39 -15.84 -8.06
N ARG A 144 5.95 -16.85 -8.79
CA ARG A 144 6.44 -18.22 -8.66
C ARG A 144 7.41 -18.56 -9.79
N THR A 145 8.59 -19.05 -9.42
CA THR A 145 9.61 -19.51 -10.38
C THR A 145 9.38 -20.96 -10.81
N ARG A 146 10.13 -21.39 -11.81
CA ARG A 146 10.10 -22.81 -12.28
C ARG A 146 10.55 -23.80 -11.22
N ASP A 147 11.44 -23.37 -10.30
CA ASP A 147 11.93 -24.20 -9.20
C ASP A 147 10.91 -24.34 -8.06
N GLY A 148 9.73 -23.71 -8.22
CA GLY A 148 8.67 -23.75 -7.22
C GLY A 148 8.83 -22.73 -6.09
N THR A 149 9.88 -21.90 -6.13
CA THR A 149 10.08 -20.83 -5.16
C THR A 149 9.11 -19.70 -5.43
N GLU A 150 8.56 -19.12 -4.36
CA GLU A 150 7.65 -17.99 -4.44
C GLU A 150 8.34 -16.73 -3.91
N PHE A 151 8.47 -15.73 -4.77
CA PHE A 151 9.03 -14.42 -4.44
C PHE A 151 7.89 -13.45 -4.16
N LEU A 152 7.98 -12.76 -3.01
CA LEU A 152 7.05 -11.69 -2.64
C LEU A 152 7.69 -10.35 -2.99
N ILE A 153 7.34 -9.81 -4.15
CA ILE A 153 7.90 -8.58 -4.69
C ILE A 153 7.04 -7.41 -4.23
N PRO A 154 7.59 -6.38 -3.57
CA PRO A 154 6.87 -5.17 -3.22
C PRO A 154 6.21 -4.54 -4.45
N ASN A 155 4.96 -4.09 -4.33
CA ASN A 155 4.25 -3.50 -5.48
C ASN A 155 4.93 -2.22 -5.99
N GLU A 156 5.59 -1.48 -5.10
CA GLU A 156 6.38 -0.30 -5.44
C GLU A 156 7.48 -0.63 -6.45
N ASP A 157 8.18 -1.75 -6.26
CA ASP A 157 9.26 -2.17 -7.16
C ASP A 157 8.73 -2.48 -8.57
N LEU A 158 7.53 -3.07 -8.68
CA LEU A 158 6.90 -3.38 -9.98
C LEU A 158 6.48 -2.14 -10.77
N ILE A 159 6.34 -0.97 -10.12
CA ILE A 159 5.99 0.30 -10.77
C ILE A 159 7.22 1.16 -11.02
N THR A 160 8.19 1.14 -10.10
CA THR A 160 9.34 2.04 -10.16
C THR A 160 10.54 1.46 -10.90
N THR A 161 10.59 0.14 -11.08
CA THR A 161 11.67 -0.53 -11.81
C THR A 161 11.20 -1.04 -13.17
N GLN A 162 12.16 -1.36 -14.03
CA GLN A 162 11.86 -2.00 -15.31
C GLN A 162 11.41 -3.44 -15.08
N VAL A 163 10.23 -3.77 -15.58
CA VAL A 163 9.66 -5.12 -15.58
C VAL A 163 9.47 -5.58 -17.02
N GLU A 164 10.00 -6.74 -17.35
CA GLU A 164 9.76 -7.38 -18.65
C GLU A 164 8.54 -8.28 -18.50
N ASN A 165 7.46 -7.97 -19.21
CA ASN A 165 6.27 -8.84 -19.28
C ASN A 165 6.29 -9.61 -20.61
N TRP A 166 6.46 -10.91 -20.51
CA TRP A 166 6.62 -11.80 -21.66
C TRP A 166 5.29 -12.33 -22.21
N SER A 167 4.18 -12.00 -21.59
CA SER A 167 2.84 -12.46 -21.97
C SER A 167 1.79 -11.36 -22.04
N HIS A 168 2.21 -10.08 -21.98
CA HIS A 168 1.31 -8.93 -21.87
C HIS A 168 0.36 -8.79 -23.07
N SER A 169 0.93 -8.73 -24.27
CA SER A 169 0.18 -8.49 -25.52
C SER A 169 0.06 -9.75 -26.38
N ASP A 170 1.08 -10.58 -26.38
CA ASP A 170 1.16 -11.83 -27.12
C ASP A 170 1.99 -12.84 -26.32
N VAL A 171 1.68 -14.11 -26.46
CA VAL A 171 2.45 -15.20 -25.87
C VAL A 171 3.59 -15.68 -26.79
N LYS A 172 3.67 -15.14 -28.01
CA LYS A 172 4.73 -15.44 -28.96
C LYS A 172 5.97 -14.61 -28.66
N LEU A 173 7.09 -15.29 -28.50
CA LEU A 173 8.35 -14.67 -28.16
C LEU A 173 9.46 -15.16 -29.07
N ARG A 174 10.35 -14.24 -29.43
CA ARG A 174 11.57 -14.60 -30.16
C ARG A 174 12.67 -14.96 -29.16
N LEU A 175 12.99 -16.25 -29.08
CA LEU A 175 14.08 -16.72 -28.25
C LEU A 175 15.36 -16.86 -29.09
N LYS A 176 16.46 -16.32 -28.59
CA LYS A 176 17.80 -16.54 -29.15
C LYS A 176 18.48 -17.64 -28.36
N ILE A 177 18.72 -18.77 -28.96
CA ILE A 177 19.39 -19.92 -28.33
C ILE A 177 20.80 -20.01 -28.94
N PRO A 178 21.86 -19.73 -28.17
CA PRO A 178 23.24 -19.94 -28.66
C PRO A 178 23.53 -21.43 -28.72
N VAL A 179 24.04 -21.88 -29.87
CA VAL A 179 24.48 -23.24 -30.06
C VAL A 179 25.97 -23.27 -30.37
N GLY A 180 26.76 -23.90 -29.50
CA GLY A 180 28.19 -24.10 -29.72
C GLY A 180 28.43 -25.25 -30.69
N ILE A 181 29.29 -25.03 -31.69
CA ILE A 181 29.71 -26.04 -32.65
C ILE A 181 31.23 -26.23 -32.62
N SER A 182 31.71 -27.42 -32.98
CA SER A 182 33.15 -27.67 -33.14
C SER A 182 33.72 -26.84 -34.29
N TYR A 183 34.97 -26.39 -34.17
CA TYR A 183 35.69 -25.68 -35.22
C TYR A 183 35.86 -26.49 -36.50
N ASN A 184 35.80 -27.82 -36.41
CA ASN A 184 35.91 -28.72 -37.55
C ASN A 184 34.55 -29.07 -38.20
N CYS A 185 33.44 -28.49 -37.69
CA CYS A 185 32.11 -28.70 -38.22
C CYS A 185 31.76 -27.64 -39.26
N ASP A 186 31.12 -28.04 -40.36
CA ASP A 186 30.55 -27.10 -41.31
C ASP A 186 29.39 -26.31 -40.67
N PRO A 187 29.48 -24.96 -40.59
CA PRO A 187 28.42 -24.14 -40.02
C PRO A 187 27.07 -24.30 -40.74
N HIS A 188 27.07 -24.47 -42.06
CA HIS A 188 25.83 -24.66 -42.83
C HIS A 188 25.12 -25.95 -42.48
N PHE A 189 25.89 -27.01 -42.25
CA PHE A 189 25.33 -28.30 -41.81
C PHE A 189 24.74 -28.19 -40.40
N ALA A 190 25.42 -27.47 -39.50
CA ALA A 190 24.91 -27.21 -38.14
C ALA A 190 23.59 -26.41 -38.15
N ILE A 191 23.52 -25.33 -38.97
CA ILE A 191 22.30 -24.51 -39.13
C ILE A 191 21.13 -25.41 -39.65
N LYS A 192 21.39 -26.26 -40.61
CA LYS A 192 20.37 -27.18 -41.15
C LYS A 192 19.82 -28.10 -40.05
N LEU A 193 20.70 -28.71 -39.26
CA LEU A 193 20.29 -29.56 -38.13
C LEU A 193 19.49 -28.79 -37.06
N CYS A 194 19.91 -27.57 -36.75
CA CYS A 194 19.19 -26.72 -35.78
C CYS A 194 17.78 -26.39 -36.30
N ASN A 195 17.63 -26.04 -37.58
CA ASN A 195 16.33 -25.78 -38.20
C ASN A 195 15.43 -27.02 -38.23
N GLU A 196 15.97 -28.18 -38.57
CA GLU A 196 15.23 -29.45 -38.53
C GLU A 196 14.78 -29.81 -37.09
N ALA A 197 15.63 -29.57 -36.10
CA ALA A 197 15.31 -29.82 -34.71
C ALA A 197 14.23 -28.84 -34.22
N ALA A 198 14.33 -27.55 -34.57
CA ALA A 198 13.34 -26.53 -34.26
C ALA A 198 11.96 -26.87 -34.88
N GLY A 199 11.92 -27.26 -36.16
CA GLY A 199 10.68 -27.64 -36.87
C GLY A 199 9.97 -28.88 -36.30
N LYS A 200 10.70 -29.75 -35.58
CA LYS A 200 10.10 -30.89 -34.85
C LYS A 200 9.50 -30.49 -33.50
N CYS A 201 9.76 -29.28 -33.00
CA CYS A 201 9.26 -28.81 -31.73
C CYS A 201 7.88 -28.18 -31.93
N ALA A 202 6.82 -28.76 -31.37
CA ALA A 202 5.44 -28.27 -31.49
C ALA A 202 5.21 -26.83 -30.93
N ARG A 203 6.16 -26.27 -30.19
CA ARG A 203 6.09 -24.92 -29.66
C ARG A 203 6.75 -23.85 -30.55
N VAL A 204 7.52 -24.28 -31.54
CA VAL A 204 8.14 -23.39 -32.53
C VAL A 204 7.12 -23.10 -33.62
N GLN A 205 6.95 -21.84 -33.96
CA GLN A 205 6.02 -21.39 -34.99
C GLN A 205 6.79 -21.02 -36.24
N ASP A 206 6.24 -21.34 -37.42
CA ASP A 206 6.87 -21.05 -38.71
C ASP A 206 6.81 -19.59 -39.13
N ASN A 207 5.88 -18.82 -38.54
CA ASN A 207 5.73 -17.39 -38.75
C ASN A 207 5.85 -16.62 -37.42
N PRO A 208 6.74 -15.59 -37.36
CA PRO A 208 6.89 -14.69 -36.22
C PRO A 208 5.66 -13.81 -36.04
#